data_e9fe0506a4c4ec18b3ea4a23cb081fa1
#
_entry.id   e9fe0506a4c4ec18b3ea4a23cb081fa1
#
_cell.length_a   1.000
_cell.length_b   1.000
_cell.length_c   1.000
_cell.angle_alpha   90.00
_cell.angle_beta   90.00
_cell.angle_gamma   90.00
#
_symmetry.space_group_name_H-M   'P 1'
#
loop_
_entity.id
_entity.type
_entity.pdbx_description
1 polymer ?
#
loop_
_entity_poly.entity_id
_entity_poly.type
_entity_poly.pdbx_seq_one_letter_code
_entity_poly.pdbx_strand_id
1 'polypeptide(L)'
;MRSLDNISWERLESEGFVCYPAKSQDGPGEEIIFYSGFPTPTGRAKIVPTELVPPDELPDEDFPLVLTTGRMLEHWHTGAMTSRAKALNAQEPEAVVSMHPKDIGRMGFTRGQKVMVETRRGEVTLTLRADRDVTPGMLFMPFCFTEAPANFLTNPQLDPYGKIPEFKFSAARIRQA
;
A
#
# COMPACT_ATOMS: atom_id res chain seq x y z
N MET A 1 -1.24 -13.83 -26.98
CA MET A 1 0.01 -13.90 -26.15
C MET A 1 0.36 -15.37 -26.00
N ARG A 2 1.57 -15.80 -26.35
CA ARG A 2 1.98 -17.23 -26.22
C ARG A 2 1.74 -17.83 -24.83
N SER A 3 1.84 -17.01 -23.80
CA SER A 3 1.58 -17.42 -22.41
C SER A 3 0.11 -17.76 -22.11
N LEU A 4 -0.82 -17.37 -22.97
CA LEU A 4 -2.26 -17.61 -22.82
C LEU A 4 -2.84 -18.51 -23.93
N ASP A 5 -1.97 -19.16 -24.74
CA ASP A 5 -2.40 -19.87 -25.95
C ASP A 5 -3.40 -21.01 -25.67
N ASN A 6 -3.39 -21.57 -24.46
CA ASN A 6 -4.28 -22.66 -24.04
C ASN A 6 -5.46 -22.20 -23.16
N ILE A 7 -5.67 -20.88 -23.06
CA ILE A 7 -6.78 -20.28 -22.29
C ILE A 7 -7.66 -19.51 -23.26
N SER A 8 -8.66 -20.17 -23.83
CA SER A 8 -9.64 -19.57 -24.72
C SER A 8 -10.86 -19.04 -23.95
N TRP A 9 -11.66 -18.20 -24.59
CA TRP A 9 -12.91 -17.74 -24.01
C TRP A 9 -13.92 -18.87 -23.81
N GLU A 10 -14.01 -19.80 -24.75
CA GLU A 10 -14.88 -20.97 -24.66
C GLU A 10 -14.50 -21.86 -23.48
N ARG A 11 -13.21 -21.98 -23.23
CA ARG A 11 -12.71 -22.70 -22.07
C ARG A 11 -13.07 -22.00 -20.76
N LEU A 12 -12.88 -20.71 -20.68
CA LEU A 12 -13.25 -19.91 -19.49
C LEU A 12 -14.76 -19.95 -19.23
N GLU A 13 -15.58 -19.91 -20.28
CA GLU A 13 -17.03 -20.01 -20.15
C GLU A 13 -17.48 -21.40 -19.66
N SER A 14 -16.80 -22.46 -20.09
CA SER A 14 -17.13 -23.84 -19.69
C SER A 14 -16.60 -24.25 -18.33
N GLU A 15 -15.38 -23.84 -17.97
CA GLU A 15 -14.70 -24.22 -16.73
C GLU A 15 -14.85 -23.19 -15.59
N GLY A 16 -15.28 -21.96 -15.91
CA GLY A 16 -15.41 -20.85 -14.97
C GLY A 16 -14.07 -20.15 -14.68
N PHE A 17 -12.98 -20.88 -14.54
CA PHE A 17 -11.62 -20.34 -14.41
C PHE A 17 -10.57 -21.35 -14.87
N VAL A 18 -9.40 -20.85 -15.23
CA VAL A 18 -8.24 -21.69 -15.59
C VAL A 18 -7.01 -21.13 -14.86
N CYS A 19 -6.26 -22.01 -14.17
CA CYS A 19 -4.99 -21.63 -13.56
C CYS A 19 -3.95 -21.36 -14.65
N TYR A 20 -3.22 -20.26 -14.51
CA TYR A 20 -2.13 -19.87 -15.40
C TYR A 20 -0.77 -20.27 -14.81
N PRO A 21 0.17 -20.77 -15.61
CA PRO A 21 0.08 -21.10 -17.04
C PRO A 21 -0.63 -22.44 -17.30
N ALA A 22 -1.29 -22.55 -18.45
CA ALA A 22 -1.89 -23.80 -18.92
C ALA A 22 -1.04 -24.40 -20.05
N LYS A 23 -0.52 -25.61 -19.86
CA LYS A 23 0.36 -26.29 -20.83
C LYS A 23 -0.39 -26.96 -21.97
N SER A 24 -1.68 -27.25 -21.79
CA SER A 24 -2.56 -27.83 -22.79
C SER A 24 -3.96 -27.23 -22.70
N GLN A 25 -4.76 -27.45 -23.75
CA GLN A 25 -6.14 -26.94 -23.81
C GLN A 25 -7.09 -27.65 -22.84
N ASP A 26 -6.84 -28.91 -22.54
CA ASP A 26 -7.73 -29.76 -21.76
C ASP A 26 -7.14 -30.11 -20.37
N GLY A 27 -5.90 -29.70 -20.10
CA GLY A 27 -5.23 -30.01 -18.84
C GLY A 27 -5.46 -28.91 -17.78
N PRO A 28 -5.34 -29.27 -16.51
CA PRO A 28 -5.36 -28.25 -15.45
C PRO A 28 -4.19 -27.27 -15.65
N GLY A 29 -4.40 -26.00 -15.31
CA GLY A 29 -3.31 -25.05 -15.24
C GLY A 29 -2.34 -25.38 -14.10
N GLU A 30 -1.20 -24.73 -14.07
CA GLU A 30 -0.21 -24.90 -13.00
C GLU A 30 -0.62 -24.07 -11.77
N GLU A 31 -0.96 -24.74 -10.67
CA GLU A 31 -1.24 -24.05 -9.39
C GLU A 31 0.01 -23.42 -8.79
N ILE A 32 1.18 -24.01 -9.01
CA ILE A 32 2.48 -23.53 -8.54
C ILE A 32 3.38 -23.27 -9.73
N ILE A 33 3.64 -21.99 -10.00
CA ILE A 33 4.52 -21.59 -11.10
C ILE A 33 5.96 -22.02 -10.79
N PHE A 34 6.66 -22.49 -11.85
CA PHE A 34 8.06 -22.97 -11.77
C PHE A 34 8.28 -24.20 -10.91
N TYR A 35 7.25 -24.98 -10.59
CA TYR A 35 7.38 -26.24 -9.83
C TYR A 35 8.36 -27.22 -10.48
N SER A 36 8.34 -27.36 -11.81
CA SER A 36 9.21 -28.27 -12.58
C SER A 36 10.54 -27.65 -13.02
N GLY A 37 10.80 -26.39 -12.71
CA GLY A 37 12.01 -25.66 -13.08
C GLY A 37 11.73 -24.27 -13.64
N PHE A 38 12.78 -23.50 -13.85
CA PHE A 38 12.70 -22.14 -14.36
C PHE A 38 12.97 -22.09 -15.87
N PRO A 39 12.33 -21.17 -16.63
CA PRO A 39 12.56 -21.01 -18.07
C PRO A 39 13.88 -20.28 -18.36
N THR A 40 14.96 -20.82 -17.86
CA THR A 40 16.35 -20.34 -18.06
C THR A 40 17.17 -21.43 -18.74
N PRO A 41 18.30 -21.11 -19.38
CA PRO A 41 19.16 -22.13 -20.01
C PRO A 41 19.65 -23.23 -19.06
N THR A 42 19.72 -22.93 -17.76
CA THR A 42 20.17 -23.86 -16.71
C THR A 42 19.03 -24.55 -15.98
N GLY A 43 17.78 -24.20 -16.26
CA GLY A 43 16.59 -24.68 -15.52
C GLY A 43 16.51 -24.17 -14.06
N ARG A 44 17.42 -23.29 -13.65
CA ARG A 44 17.46 -22.73 -12.28
C ARG A 44 17.13 -21.24 -12.26
N ALA A 45 16.56 -20.76 -11.16
CA ALA A 45 16.37 -19.33 -10.95
C ALA A 45 17.74 -18.60 -10.98
N LYS A 46 17.76 -17.42 -11.59
CA LYS A 46 18.91 -16.54 -11.53
C LYS A 46 18.80 -15.64 -10.30
N ILE A 47 19.67 -15.83 -9.33
CA ILE A 47 19.79 -14.94 -8.18
C ILE A 47 20.76 -13.82 -8.55
N VAL A 48 20.28 -12.58 -8.49
CA VAL A 48 21.10 -11.38 -8.75
C VAL A 48 21.32 -10.68 -7.43
N PRO A 49 22.57 -10.51 -6.97
CA PRO A 49 22.86 -9.73 -5.78
C PRO A 49 22.47 -8.26 -6.03
N THR A 50 21.80 -7.67 -5.06
CA THR A 50 21.36 -6.28 -5.14
C THR A 50 21.69 -5.59 -3.81
N GLU A 51 22.27 -4.41 -3.89
CA GLU A 51 22.48 -3.56 -2.73
C GLU A 51 21.15 -2.95 -2.28
N LEU A 52 20.97 -2.87 -0.97
CA LEU A 52 19.83 -2.16 -0.39
C LEU A 52 20.09 -0.65 -0.44
N VAL A 53 19.29 0.05 -1.20
CA VAL A 53 19.30 1.52 -1.24
C VAL A 53 18.27 2.01 -0.24
N PRO A 54 18.64 2.86 0.74
CA PRO A 54 17.69 3.43 1.68
C PRO A 54 16.70 4.35 0.96
N PRO A 55 15.54 4.66 1.58
CA PRO A 55 14.65 5.71 1.10
C PRO A 55 15.38 7.06 0.99
N ASP A 56 14.96 7.89 0.03
CA ASP A 56 15.57 9.21 -0.20
C ASP A 56 15.41 10.17 0.98
N GLU A 57 14.36 9.96 1.79
CA GLU A 57 14.09 10.75 3.00
C GLU A 57 14.02 9.82 4.22
N LEU A 58 14.94 10.00 5.16
CA LEU A 58 14.92 9.27 6.43
C LEU A 58 14.36 10.16 7.57
N PRO A 59 13.75 9.55 8.61
CA PRO A 59 13.40 10.27 9.83
C PRO A 59 14.61 10.93 10.47
N ASP A 60 14.37 12.08 11.11
CA ASP A 60 15.34 12.85 11.88
C ASP A 60 14.72 13.44 13.14
N GLU A 61 15.41 14.37 13.79
CA GLU A 61 14.96 15.01 15.04
C GLU A 61 13.69 15.86 14.84
N ASP A 62 13.54 16.51 13.68
CA ASP A 62 12.39 17.36 13.37
C ASP A 62 11.17 16.53 12.92
N PHE A 63 11.40 15.43 12.22
CA PHE A 63 10.38 14.52 11.68
C PHE A 63 10.71 13.08 12.06
N PRO A 64 10.49 12.68 13.33
CA PRO A 64 11.00 11.41 13.87
C PRO A 64 10.20 10.15 13.50
N LEU A 65 9.08 10.30 12.80
CA LEU A 65 8.20 9.18 12.43
C LEU A 65 8.28 8.90 10.93
N VAL A 66 7.97 7.66 10.56
CA VAL A 66 7.77 7.27 9.17
C VAL A 66 6.29 7.34 8.84
N LEU A 67 5.90 8.15 7.87
CA LEU A 67 4.58 8.11 7.27
C LEU A 67 4.56 7.14 6.09
N THR A 68 3.70 6.13 6.15
CA THR A 68 3.36 5.28 5.01
C THR A 68 1.90 5.48 4.61
N THR A 69 1.63 5.43 3.31
CA THR A 69 0.28 5.55 2.79
C THR A 69 -0.23 4.22 2.26
N GLY A 70 -1.53 4.02 2.24
CA GLY A 70 -2.09 2.76 1.78
C GLY A 70 -3.56 2.82 1.39
N ARG A 71 -4.10 1.65 1.09
CA ARG A 71 -5.53 1.42 0.86
C ARG A 71 -6.22 1.10 2.18
N MET A 72 -7.51 1.28 2.19
CA MET A 72 -8.37 0.78 3.26
C MET A 72 -9.43 -0.14 2.65
N LEU A 73 -10.03 -1.00 3.46
CA LEU A 73 -10.92 -2.05 2.97
C LEU A 73 -12.20 -1.49 2.35
N GLU A 74 -12.77 -0.50 3.00
CA GLU A 74 -14.09 0.06 2.68
C GLU A 74 -14.06 1.00 1.47
N HIS A 75 -12.88 1.57 1.17
CA HIS A 75 -12.73 2.53 0.09
C HIS A 75 -11.73 2.05 -0.98
N TRP A 76 -12.22 1.92 -2.21
CA TRP A 76 -11.39 1.52 -3.34
C TRP A 76 -10.46 2.67 -3.79
N HIS A 77 -9.14 2.43 -3.73
CA HIS A 77 -8.12 3.38 -4.17
C HIS A 77 -8.30 4.78 -3.55
N THR A 78 -8.54 5.78 -4.39
CA THR A 78 -8.75 7.18 -4.02
C THR A 78 -10.17 7.48 -3.51
N GLY A 79 -11.01 6.47 -3.37
CA GLY A 79 -12.39 6.65 -2.93
C GLY A 79 -13.35 7.24 -3.97
N ALA A 80 -12.88 7.54 -5.18
CA ALA A 80 -13.68 8.25 -6.19
C ALA A 80 -15.05 7.61 -6.51
N MET A 81 -15.15 6.29 -6.39
CA MET A 81 -16.41 5.55 -6.55
C MET A 81 -17.03 5.21 -5.20
N THR A 82 -16.26 4.64 -4.29
CA THR A 82 -16.76 4.07 -3.02
C THR A 82 -17.21 5.12 -2.02
N SER A 83 -16.64 6.33 -2.03
CA SER A 83 -17.10 7.45 -1.22
C SER A 83 -18.52 7.95 -1.60
N ARG A 84 -19.05 7.52 -2.75
CA ARG A 84 -20.45 7.76 -3.15
C ARG A 84 -21.41 6.70 -2.63
N ALA A 85 -20.89 5.60 -2.09
CA ALA A 85 -21.70 4.53 -1.50
C ALA A 85 -21.97 4.85 -0.03
N LYS A 86 -23.24 5.20 0.30
CA LYS A 86 -23.64 5.59 1.66
C LYS A 86 -23.28 4.55 2.73
N ALA A 87 -23.40 3.25 2.39
CA ALA A 87 -23.09 2.17 3.33
C ALA A 87 -21.58 2.12 3.66
N LEU A 88 -20.70 2.32 2.69
CA LEU A 88 -19.25 2.33 2.90
C LEU A 88 -18.80 3.60 3.65
N ASN A 89 -19.37 4.75 3.30
CA ASN A 89 -19.11 5.98 4.03
C ASN A 89 -19.61 5.93 5.49
N ALA A 90 -20.66 5.16 5.80
CA ALA A 90 -21.11 5.00 7.17
C ALA A 90 -20.16 4.15 8.02
N GLN A 91 -19.39 3.26 7.40
CA GLN A 91 -18.38 2.44 8.09
C GLN A 91 -17.08 3.22 8.35
N GLU A 92 -16.61 3.97 7.35
CA GLU A 92 -15.41 4.79 7.44
C GLU A 92 -15.73 6.23 6.99
N PRO A 93 -16.32 7.05 7.88
CA PRO A 93 -16.87 8.35 7.50
C PRO A 93 -15.86 9.48 7.44
N GLU A 94 -14.68 9.32 8.03
CA GLU A 94 -13.72 10.41 8.18
C GLU A 94 -12.27 9.95 7.97
N ALA A 95 -11.43 10.91 7.61
CA ALA A 95 -10.02 10.68 7.43
C ALA A 95 -9.32 10.35 8.74
N VAL A 96 -8.54 9.27 8.73
CA VAL A 96 -7.83 8.76 9.90
C VAL A 96 -6.34 8.61 9.65
N VAL A 97 -5.56 8.69 10.73
CA VAL A 97 -4.18 8.22 10.78
C VAL A 97 -4.06 7.16 11.87
N SER A 98 -3.55 5.99 11.50
CA SER A 98 -3.29 4.88 12.44
C SER A 98 -1.88 4.97 13.01
N MET A 99 -1.77 4.72 14.31
CA MET A 99 -0.53 4.73 15.08
C MET A 99 -0.54 3.61 16.12
N HIS A 100 0.64 3.06 16.40
CA HIS A 100 0.74 2.01 17.42
C HIS A 100 0.36 2.55 18.82
N PRO A 101 -0.42 1.80 19.63
CA PRO A 101 -0.86 2.25 20.97
C PRO A 101 0.28 2.64 21.92
N LYS A 102 1.46 2.00 21.81
CA LYS A 102 2.64 2.35 22.61
C LYS A 102 3.13 3.77 22.28
N ASP A 103 3.10 4.18 21.03
CA ASP A 103 3.54 5.51 20.62
C ASP A 103 2.49 6.57 21.00
N ILE A 104 1.21 6.24 20.86
CA ILE A 104 0.11 7.09 21.34
C ILE A 104 0.31 7.41 22.82
N GLY A 105 0.54 6.39 23.65
CA GLY A 105 0.78 6.58 25.08
C GLY A 105 2.08 7.34 25.41
N ARG A 106 3.19 7.00 24.73
CA ARG A 106 4.50 7.65 24.92
C ARG A 106 4.47 9.12 24.57
N MET A 107 3.73 9.49 23.52
CA MET A 107 3.63 10.86 23.01
C MET A 107 2.49 11.68 23.67
N GLY A 108 1.72 11.07 24.59
CA GLY A 108 0.67 11.74 25.33
C GLY A 108 -0.60 12.03 24.53
N PHE A 109 -0.83 11.31 23.44
CA PHE A 109 -2.06 11.43 22.65
C PHE A 109 -3.19 10.55 23.20
N THR A 110 -4.39 10.86 22.76
CA THR A 110 -5.60 10.07 23.06
C THR A 110 -6.22 9.55 21.76
N ARG A 111 -6.61 8.28 21.76
CA ARG A 111 -7.38 7.69 20.64
C ARG A 111 -8.62 8.52 20.34
N GLY A 112 -8.87 8.77 19.07
CA GLY A 112 -10.04 9.54 18.59
C GLY A 112 -9.86 11.05 18.59
N GLN A 113 -8.77 11.60 19.15
CA GLN A 113 -8.52 13.03 19.06
C GLN A 113 -8.12 13.46 17.65
N LYS A 114 -8.39 14.72 17.34
CA LYS A 114 -7.86 15.33 16.11
C LYS A 114 -6.37 15.63 16.30
N VAL A 115 -5.59 15.23 15.31
CA VAL A 115 -4.15 15.42 15.26
C VAL A 115 -3.77 16.00 13.91
N MET A 116 -2.68 16.73 13.89
CA MET A 116 -2.06 17.21 12.67
C MET A 116 -0.85 16.35 12.34
N VAL A 117 -0.85 15.76 11.17
CA VAL A 117 0.30 15.07 10.59
C VAL A 117 0.99 16.03 9.65
N GLU A 118 2.28 16.21 9.84
CA GLU A 118 3.10 17.18 9.12
C GLU A 118 4.33 16.49 8.54
N THR A 119 4.69 16.90 7.33
CA THR A 119 5.95 16.56 6.65
C THR A 119 6.60 17.82 6.14
N ARG A 120 7.76 17.74 5.50
CA ARG A 120 8.41 18.90 4.86
C ARG A 120 7.62 19.53 3.71
N ARG A 121 6.54 18.88 3.23
CA ARG A 121 5.71 19.32 2.08
C ARG A 121 4.42 19.98 2.51
N GLY A 122 3.89 19.63 3.67
CA GLY A 122 2.62 20.16 4.14
C GLY A 122 2.11 19.46 5.39
N GLU A 123 0.88 19.78 5.73
CA GLU A 123 0.20 19.25 6.90
C GLU A 123 -1.26 18.91 6.60
N VAL A 124 -1.80 17.92 7.27
CA VAL A 124 -3.22 17.54 7.23
C VAL A 124 -3.74 17.17 8.61
N THR A 125 -5.00 17.53 8.88
CA THR A 125 -5.69 17.17 10.13
C THR A 125 -6.48 15.89 9.95
N LEU A 126 -6.33 14.96 10.89
CA LEU A 126 -6.89 13.61 10.85
C LEU A 126 -7.37 13.19 12.24
N THR A 127 -8.23 12.17 12.29
CA THR A 127 -8.58 11.52 13.56
C THR A 127 -7.56 10.42 13.86
N LEU A 128 -7.00 10.42 15.07
CA LEU A 128 -6.02 9.45 15.51
C LEU A 128 -6.67 8.09 15.83
N ARG A 129 -6.24 7.04 15.14
CA ARG A 129 -6.68 5.66 15.35
C ARG A 129 -5.56 4.85 16.01
N ALA A 130 -5.88 4.13 17.07
CA ALA A 130 -4.97 3.15 17.65
C ALA A 130 -5.01 1.84 16.86
N ASP A 131 -3.86 1.40 16.39
CA ASP A 131 -3.74 0.18 15.59
C ASP A 131 -2.46 -0.58 15.98
N ARG A 132 -2.61 -1.85 16.38
CA ARG A 132 -1.49 -2.70 16.83
C ARG A 132 -0.69 -3.28 15.67
N ASP A 133 -1.24 -3.27 14.48
CA ASP A 133 -0.57 -3.78 13.28
C ASP A 133 0.34 -2.73 12.64
N VAL A 134 0.20 -1.46 13.03
CA VAL A 134 1.16 -0.41 12.67
C VAL A 134 2.42 -0.58 13.52
N THR A 135 3.57 -0.64 12.88
CA THR A 135 4.87 -0.75 13.56
C THR A 135 5.14 0.50 14.42
N PRO A 136 5.64 0.35 15.66
CA PRO A 136 6.09 1.51 16.45
C PRO A 136 7.08 2.41 15.69
N GLY A 137 6.88 3.72 15.79
CA GLY A 137 7.62 4.72 15.03
C GLY A 137 7.02 5.03 13.65
N MET A 138 5.89 4.41 13.28
CA MET A 138 5.23 4.63 12.01
C MET A 138 3.83 5.23 12.17
N LEU A 139 3.42 5.96 11.14
CA LEU A 139 2.06 6.42 10.88
C LEU A 139 1.54 5.77 9.60
N PHE A 140 0.33 5.24 9.62
CA PHE A 140 -0.35 4.76 8.42
C PHE A 140 -1.53 5.66 8.08
N MET A 141 -1.58 6.14 6.84
CA MET A 141 -2.64 7.03 6.37
C MET A 141 -3.24 6.50 5.07
N PRO A 142 -4.58 6.24 5.04
CA PRO A 142 -5.27 5.94 3.80
C PRO A 142 -5.27 7.15 2.84
N PHE A 143 -5.18 6.89 1.54
CA PHE A 143 -5.18 7.96 0.54
C PHE A 143 -6.54 8.15 -0.16
N CYS A 144 -7.63 7.65 0.44
CA CYS A 144 -8.97 7.70 -0.14
C CYS A 144 -9.79 8.94 0.26
N PHE A 145 -9.31 9.77 1.16
CA PHE A 145 -10.03 10.92 1.68
C PHE A 145 -9.58 12.21 1.00
N THR A 146 -10.52 12.88 0.33
CA THR A 146 -10.25 14.13 -0.39
C THR A 146 -10.08 15.33 0.52
N GLU A 147 -10.71 15.31 1.69
CA GLU A 147 -10.61 16.32 2.74
C GLU A 147 -9.27 16.32 3.48
N ALA A 148 -8.54 15.20 3.42
CA ALA A 148 -7.21 15.05 3.99
C ALA A 148 -6.30 14.31 3.00
N PRO A 149 -5.89 14.98 1.90
CA PRO A 149 -5.19 14.29 0.81
C PRO A 149 -3.77 13.92 1.21
N ALA A 150 -3.49 12.61 1.24
CA ALA A 150 -2.17 12.06 1.58
C ALA A 150 -1.04 12.59 0.69
N ASN A 151 -1.35 12.97 -0.56
CA ASN A 151 -0.37 13.49 -1.51
C ASN A 151 0.24 14.85 -1.09
N PHE A 152 -0.36 15.57 -0.16
CA PHE A 152 0.25 16.79 0.41
C PHE A 152 1.44 16.48 1.31
N LEU A 153 1.54 15.22 1.76
CA LEU A 153 2.55 14.79 2.71
C LEU A 153 3.66 13.94 2.08
N THR A 154 3.40 13.35 0.92
CA THR A 154 4.29 12.35 0.33
C THR A 154 5.55 12.96 -0.28
N ASN A 155 6.63 12.18 -0.25
CA ASN A 155 7.91 12.50 -0.86
C ASN A 155 7.78 12.54 -2.40
N PRO A 156 8.29 13.58 -3.09
CA PRO A 156 8.20 13.74 -4.53
C PRO A 156 9.26 12.94 -5.32
N GLN A 157 10.16 12.24 -4.65
CA GLN A 157 11.20 11.48 -5.33
C GLN A 157 10.62 10.39 -6.24
N LEU A 158 11.26 10.20 -7.37
CA LEU A 158 10.86 9.23 -8.39
C LEU A 158 11.98 8.22 -8.60
N ASP A 159 11.62 6.95 -8.74
CA ASP A 159 12.61 5.97 -9.19
C ASP A 159 13.15 6.34 -10.58
N PRO A 160 14.43 6.06 -10.85
CA PRO A 160 15.09 6.54 -12.06
C PRO A 160 14.56 5.91 -13.36
N TYR A 161 13.90 4.75 -13.27
CA TYR A 161 13.45 3.96 -14.42
C TYR A 161 11.95 4.11 -14.69
N GLY A 162 11.11 3.63 -13.76
CA GLY A 162 9.67 3.63 -13.88
C GLY A 162 9.00 4.94 -13.51
N LYS A 163 9.75 5.90 -12.93
CA LYS A 163 9.23 7.18 -12.45
C LYS A 163 8.11 7.02 -11.43
N ILE A 164 8.18 5.95 -10.63
CA ILE A 164 7.22 5.68 -9.55
C ILE A 164 7.58 6.55 -8.36
N PRO A 165 6.64 7.33 -7.81
CA PRO A 165 6.90 8.18 -6.65
C PRO A 165 7.07 7.37 -5.36
N GLU A 166 7.95 7.83 -4.48
CA GLU A 166 8.24 7.23 -3.18
C GLU A 166 7.15 7.59 -2.14
N PHE A 167 5.91 7.29 -2.43
CA PHE A 167 4.76 7.65 -1.60
C PHE A 167 4.51 6.71 -0.40
N LYS A 168 5.36 5.69 -0.20
CA LYS A 168 5.27 4.74 0.91
C LYS A 168 6.19 5.07 2.09
N PHE A 169 7.06 6.04 1.91
CA PHE A 169 8.03 6.40 2.94
C PHE A 169 8.29 7.92 2.91
N SER A 170 7.88 8.61 3.96
CA SER A 170 8.15 10.03 4.17
C SER A 170 8.42 10.27 5.64
N ALA A 171 9.39 11.10 5.96
CA ALA A 171 9.60 11.52 7.33
C ALA A 171 8.47 12.46 7.78
N ALA A 172 7.93 12.23 8.96
CA ALA A 172 6.76 12.93 9.47
C ALA A 172 6.85 13.21 10.98
N ARG A 173 6.07 14.18 11.43
CA ARG A 173 5.75 14.40 12.84
C ARG A 173 4.25 14.51 13.04
N ILE A 174 3.82 14.32 14.29
CA ILE A 174 2.42 14.41 14.69
C ILE A 174 2.31 15.40 15.87
N ARG A 175 1.31 16.26 15.86
CA ARG A 175 0.99 17.20 16.95
C ARG A 175 -0.50 17.30 17.16
N GLN A 176 -0.94 17.90 18.26
CA GLN A 176 -2.34 18.23 18.47
C GLN A 176 -2.80 19.23 17.39
N ALA A 177 -4.03 19.03 16.90
CA ALA A 177 -4.65 19.94 15.94
C ALA A 177 -5.24 21.16 16.63
#